data_296fee146018251b1c9d8d697cc44db6
#
_entry.id   296fee146018251b1c9d8d697cc44db6
#
_cell.length_a   1.000
_cell.length_b   1.000
_cell.length_c   1.000
_cell.angle_alpha   90.00
_cell.angle_beta   90.00
_cell.angle_gamma   90.00
#
_symmetry.space_group_name_H-M   'P 1'
#
loop_
_entity.id
_entity.type
_entity.pdbx_description
1 polymer ?
#
loop_
_entity_poly.entity_id
_entity_poly.type
_entity_poly.pdbx_seq_one_letter_code
_entity_poly.pdbx_strand_id
1 'polypeptide(L)'
;MQRRTLLKLASLPGLVCLPALAQQSKVLQISTLIEKDPATSVAEKIMEAAYRKLGMSFNIHYLPGERSLRSANNGEMDAELYRKLGMERDYPNLIIVPVPLLTYEIVIFTYGTNFVVTGWESLRPYTIGFVKGIKIIEQNTLGMKLEAAPTMRQAFQKMLLGRSDIVVANRISGLATLNELKQSDITVLMPPLATFPVFHYVNKKHEAMVPALTAVLQKMQKDKTIENIQNTVLAEWQRSE
;
A
#
# COMPACT_ATOMS: atom_id res chain seq x y z
N MET A 1 22.75 -89.52 13.00
CA MET A 1 23.31 -88.30 12.32
C MET A 1 22.16 -87.36 12.03
N GLN A 2 21.97 -86.33 12.87
CA GLN A 2 20.92 -85.33 12.68
C GLN A 2 21.57 -84.04 12.26
N ARG A 3 21.23 -83.54 11.05
CA ARG A 3 21.63 -82.22 10.54
C ARG A 3 20.67 -81.15 11.03
N ARG A 4 21.14 -80.24 11.84
CA ARG A 4 20.40 -79.07 12.29
C ARG A 4 20.56 -77.95 11.24
N THR A 5 19.47 -77.57 10.61
CA THR A 5 19.42 -76.40 9.66
C THR A 5 19.17 -75.13 10.48
N LEU A 6 20.10 -74.19 10.47
CA LEU A 6 19.94 -72.84 11.07
C LEU A 6 19.21 -71.91 10.06
N LEU A 7 17.99 -71.49 10.42
CA LEU A 7 17.31 -70.39 9.73
C LEU A 7 17.90 -69.07 10.21
N LYS A 8 18.50 -68.31 9.27
CA LYS A 8 18.85 -66.89 9.49
C LYS A 8 17.65 -66.01 9.23
N LEU A 9 17.12 -65.37 10.28
CA LEU A 9 16.12 -64.31 10.19
C LEU A 9 16.82 -63.04 9.68
N ALA A 10 16.44 -62.60 8.46
CA ALA A 10 16.88 -61.29 7.91
C ALA A 10 15.91 -60.23 8.45
N SER A 11 16.39 -59.33 9.33
CA SER A 11 15.67 -58.14 9.78
C SER A 11 15.70 -57.08 8.69
N LEU A 12 14.54 -56.75 8.10
CA LEU A 12 14.37 -55.54 7.25
C LEU A 12 14.38 -54.29 8.15
N PRO A 13 15.16 -53.24 7.83
CA PRO A 13 15.03 -51.96 8.51
C PRO A 13 13.73 -51.30 8.04
N GLY A 14 12.81 -51.05 8.97
CA GLY A 14 11.58 -50.30 8.73
C GLY A 14 11.91 -48.86 8.36
N LEU A 15 11.50 -48.45 7.18
CA LEU A 15 11.55 -47.05 6.73
C LEU A 15 10.57 -46.26 7.61
N VAL A 16 11.05 -45.52 8.58
CA VAL A 16 10.23 -44.55 9.34
C VAL A 16 9.98 -43.36 8.45
N CYS A 17 8.82 -43.33 7.81
CA CYS A 17 8.31 -42.16 7.10
C CYS A 17 7.94 -41.09 8.15
N LEU A 18 8.83 -40.14 8.40
CA LEU A 18 8.50 -38.95 9.20
C LEU A 18 7.44 -38.16 8.45
N PRO A 19 6.28 -37.82 9.08
CA PRO A 19 5.31 -36.96 8.45
C PRO A 19 5.98 -35.60 8.23
N ALA A 20 6.07 -35.17 6.97
CA ALA A 20 6.41 -33.81 6.64
C ALA A 20 5.33 -32.91 7.27
N LEU A 21 5.66 -32.25 8.38
CA LEU A 21 4.82 -31.20 8.95
C LEU A 21 4.64 -30.15 7.84
N ALA A 22 3.48 -30.20 7.17
CA ALA A 22 3.07 -29.17 6.26
C ALA A 22 3.06 -27.86 7.07
N GLN A 23 4.09 -27.04 6.88
CA GLN A 23 4.22 -25.74 7.49
C GLN A 23 3.05 -24.91 6.95
N GLN A 24 2.01 -24.78 7.76
CA GLN A 24 0.81 -24.01 7.42
C GLN A 24 1.30 -22.60 7.10
N SER A 25 1.21 -22.19 5.83
CA SER A 25 1.65 -20.87 5.41
C SER A 25 0.86 -19.84 6.21
N LYS A 26 1.57 -19.04 7.01
CA LYS A 26 0.95 -18.00 7.83
C LYS A 26 0.33 -16.95 6.93
N VAL A 27 -0.98 -16.81 6.98
CA VAL A 27 -1.71 -15.75 6.26
C VAL A 27 -1.68 -14.49 7.11
N LEU A 28 -0.98 -13.47 6.62
CA LEU A 28 -0.88 -12.17 7.30
C LEU A 28 -2.16 -11.35 7.10
N GLN A 29 -2.49 -10.50 8.08
CA GLN A 29 -3.57 -9.53 7.99
C GLN A 29 -2.96 -8.14 7.79
N ILE A 30 -3.15 -7.55 6.62
CA ILE A 30 -2.55 -6.27 6.23
C ILE A 30 -3.64 -5.22 6.06
N SER A 31 -3.50 -4.08 6.72
CA SER A 31 -4.43 -2.97 6.56
C SER A 31 -3.93 -1.97 5.52
N THR A 32 -4.85 -1.21 4.94
CA THR A 32 -4.59 -0.10 4.03
C THR A 32 -5.74 0.90 4.07
N LEU A 33 -5.65 1.95 3.24
CA LEU A 33 -6.71 2.94 3.06
C LEU A 33 -8.01 2.30 2.56
N ILE A 34 -9.15 2.89 2.97
CA ILE A 34 -10.48 2.35 2.67
C ILE A 34 -10.78 2.25 1.17
N GLU A 35 -10.13 3.05 0.37
CA GLU A 35 -10.38 3.15 -1.07
C GLU A 35 -9.37 2.31 -1.85
N LYS A 36 -9.88 1.41 -2.68
CA LYS A 36 -9.06 0.69 -3.64
C LYS A 36 -8.88 1.57 -4.88
N ASP A 37 -7.66 1.96 -5.13
CA ASP A 37 -7.24 2.82 -6.24
C ASP A 37 -6.04 2.21 -6.98
N PRO A 38 -5.59 2.79 -8.10
CA PRO A 38 -4.43 2.27 -8.82
C PRO A 38 -3.17 2.14 -7.95
N ALA A 39 -2.91 3.11 -7.07
CA ALA A 39 -1.73 3.09 -6.21
C ALA A 39 -1.80 1.93 -5.19
N THR A 40 -2.98 1.71 -4.60
CA THR A 40 -3.24 0.56 -3.72
C THR A 40 -3.08 -0.74 -4.47
N SER A 41 -3.65 -0.85 -5.68
CA SER A 41 -3.55 -2.06 -6.52
C SER A 41 -2.11 -2.38 -6.91
N VAL A 42 -1.30 -1.37 -7.23
CA VAL A 42 0.14 -1.53 -7.48
C VAL A 42 0.86 -2.07 -6.24
N ALA A 43 0.62 -1.46 -5.07
CA ALA A 43 1.24 -1.90 -3.82
C ALA A 43 0.83 -3.34 -3.44
N GLU A 44 -0.45 -3.69 -3.59
CA GLU A 44 -0.95 -5.05 -3.38
C GLU A 44 -0.21 -6.05 -4.26
N LYS A 45 -0.12 -5.81 -5.58
CA LYS A 45 0.53 -6.73 -6.52
C LYS A 45 2.02 -6.89 -6.26
N ILE A 46 2.72 -5.82 -5.91
CA ILE A 46 4.14 -5.88 -5.51
C ILE A 46 4.29 -6.75 -4.26
N MET A 47 3.47 -6.51 -3.23
CA MET A 47 3.56 -7.26 -1.97
C MET A 47 3.10 -8.71 -2.11
N GLU A 48 2.07 -9.02 -2.93
CA GLU A 48 1.71 -10.39 -3.29
C GLU A 48 2.90 -11.16 -3.89
N ALA A 49 3.60 -10.53 -4.84
CA ALA A 49 4.78 -11.14 -5.46
C ALA A 49 5.94 -11.32 -4.46
N ALA A 50 6.15 -10.36 -3.56
CA ALA A 50 7.22 -10.41 -2.56
C ALA A 50 6.94 -11.48 -1.50
N TYR A 51 5.76 -11.50 -0.89
CA TYR A 51 5.39 -12.48 0.13
C TYR A 51 5.33 -13.90 -0.41
N ARG A 52 4.83 -14.08 -1.64
CA ARG A 52 4.84 -15.39 -2.32
C ARG A 52 6.25 -15.96 -2.48
N LYS A 53 7.27 -15.14 -2.74
CA LYS A 53 8.68 -15.56 -2.78
C LYS A 53 9.20 -16.02 -1.41
N LEU A 54 8.54 -15.63 -0.33
CA LEU A 54 8.83 -16.07 1.04
C LEU A 54 7.93 -17.24 1.50
N GLY A 55 7.08 -17.80 0.61
CA GLY A 55 6.12 -18.85 0.96
C GLY A 55 4.97 -18.36 1.85
N MET A 56 4.68 -17.06 1.83
CA MET A 56 3.66 -16.41 2.65
C MET A 56 2.55 -15.82 1.78
N SER A 57 1.37 -15.64 2.38
CA SER A 57 0.24 -14.94 1.78
C SER A 57 -0.39 -13.98 2.78
N PHE A 58 -1.28 -13.10 2.30
CA PHE A 58 -1.97 -12.14 3.16
C PHE A 58 -3.39 -11.86 2.67
N ASN A 59 -4.20 -11.34 3.60
CA ASN A 59 -5.49 -10.72 3.32
C ASN A 59 -5.39 -9.21 3.52
N ILE A 60 -6.07 -8.44 2.67
CA ILE A 60 -6.14 -6.98 2.78
C ILE A 60 -7.42 -6.56 3.50
N HIS A 61 -7.26 -5.60 4.43
CA HIS A 61 -8.33 -4.95 5.17
C HIS A 61 -8.36 -3.45 4.84
N TYR A 62 -9.40 -3.00 4.16
CA TYR A 62 -9.58 -1.60 3.80
C TYR A 62 -10.22 -0.84 4.95
N LEU A 63 -9.50 0.11 5.55
CA LEU A 63 -9.89 0.85 6.74
C LEU A 63 -9.71 2.37 6.55
N PRO A 64 -10.48 3.21 7.26
CA PRO A 64 -10.18 4.63 7.32
C PRO A 64 -8.73 4.87 7.75
N GLY A 65 -8.04 5.83 7.11
CA GLY A 65 -6.59 5.97 7.18
C GLY A 65 -5.97 5.97 8.57
N GLU A 66 -6.57 6.67 9.54
CA GLU A 66 -6.12 6.68 10.94
C GLU A 66 -6.35 5.32 11.61
N ARG A 67 -7.50 4.69 11.36
CA ARG A 67 -7.83 3.37 11.92
C ARG A 67 -6.89 2.30 11.37
N SER A 68 -6.57 2.35 10.08
CA SER A 68 -5.61 1.46 9.44
C SER A 68 -4.25 1.48 10.17
N LEU A 69 -3.67 2.68 10.33
CA LEU A 69 -2.39 2.86 11.02
C LEU A 69 -2.43 2.40 12.48
N ARG A 70 -3.50 2.72 13.21
CA ARG A 70 -3.65 2.30 14.62
C ARG A 70 -3.78 0.79 14.75
N SER A 71 -4.58 0.14 13.92
CA SER A 71 -4.75 -1.32 13.95
C SER A 71 -3.44 -2.05 13.63
N ALA A 72 -2.68 -1.55 12.66
CA ALA A 72 -1.35 -2.08 12.36
C ALA A 72 -0.35 -1.83 13.51
N ASN A 73 -0.35 -0.62 14.09
CA ASN A 73 0.52 -0.29 15.22
C ASN A 73 0.22 -1.12 16.47
N ASN A 74 -1.06 -1.35 16.77
CA ASN A 74 -1.50 -2.10 17.96
C ASN A 74 -1.33 -3.62 17.80
N GLY A 75 -0.97 -4.11 16.58
CA GLY A 75 -0.79 -5.52 16.30
C GLY A 75 -2.08 -6.29 16.02
N GLU A 76 -3.23 -5.59 15.90
CA GLU A 76 -4.49 -6.15 15.39
C GLU A 76 -4.33 -6.59 13.93
N MET A 77 -3.59 -5.79 13.16
CA MET A 77 -3.09 -6.14 11.83
C MET A 77 -1.60 -6.47 11.92
N ASP A 78 -1.12 -7.27 10.99
CA ASP A 78 0.28 -7.70 10.92
C ASP A 78 1.18 -6.65 10.25
N ALA A 79 0.57 -5.82 9.37
CA ALA A 79 1.29 -4.81 8.60
C ALA A 79 0.34 -3.72 8.10
N GLU A 80 0.91 -2.61 7.66
CA GLU A 80 0.29 -1.55 6.86
C GLU A 80 0.83 -1.64 5.44
N LEU A 81 -0.02 -1.69 4.44
CA LEU A 81 0.35 -2.00 3.06
C LEU A 81 1.39 -1.02 2.52
N TYR A 82 1.11 0.28 2.65
CA TYR A 82 2.07 1.30 2.26
C TYR A 82 1.79 2.66 2.92
N ARG A 83 2.84 3.38 3.29
CA ARG A 83 2.81 4.76 3.80
C ARG A 83 4.09 5.52 3.44
N LYS A 84 4.05 6.86 3.58
CA LYS A 84 5.25 7.69 3.48
C LYS A 84 6.28 7.34 4.55
N LEU A 85 7.52 7.74 4.36
CA LEU A 85 8.57 7.65 5.36
C LEU A 85 8.22 8.42 6.64
N GLY A 86 8.63 7.89 7.80
CA GLY A 86 8.54 8.56 9.10
C GLY A 86 7.29 8.23 9.89
N MET A 87 6.52 7.18 9.51
CA MET A 87 5.34 6.75 10.29
C MET A 87 5.72 6.21 11.67
N GLU A 88 6.91 5.66 11.83
CA GLU A 88 7.43 5.13 13.09
C GLU A 88 7.51 6.15 14.22
N ARG A 89 7.50 7.46 13.94
CA ARG A 89 7.47 8.51 14.96
C ARG A 89 6.14 8.56 15.73
N ASP A 90 5.03 8.41 15.00
CA ASP A 90 3.68 8.47 15.56
C ASP A 90 3.13 7.06 15.86
N TYR A 91 3.71 6.03 15.23
CA TYR A 91 3.32 4.62 15.31
C TYR A 91 4.55 3.75 15.60
N PRO A 92 5.07 3.76 16.84
CA PRO A 92 6.39 3.20 17.18
C PRO A 92 6.50 1.67 17.10
N ASN A 93 5.39 0.98 16.89
CA ASN A 93 5.38 -0.46 16.66
C ASN A 93 5.38 -0.82 15.16
N LEU A 94 5.42 0.16 14.27
CA LEU A 94 5.55 -0.05 12.83
C LEU A 94 7.02 0.07 12.42
N ILE A 95 7.53 -0.98 11.78
CA ILE A 95 8.90 -1.07 11.26
C ILE A 95 8.83 -0.96 9.75
N ILE A 96 9.58 -0.03 9.20
CA ILE A 96 9.66 0.18 7.76
C ILE A 96 10.42 -0.97 7.08
N VAL A 97 9.92 -1.42 5.93
CA VAL A 97 10.69 -2.20 4.96
C VAL A 97 11.32 -1.21 3.99
N PRO A 98 12.67 -0.99 4.04
CA PRO A 98 13.32 0.18 3.44
C PRO A 98 13.54 0.05 1.92
N VAL A 99 12.51 -0.39 1.20
CA VAL A 99 12.47 -0.45 -0.26
C VAL A 99 11.19 0.23 -0.74
N PRO A 100 11.27 1.30 -1.56
CA PRO A 100 10.08 1.98 -2.03
C PRO A 100 9.25 1.08 -2.96
N LEU A 101 7.94 1.09 -2.77
CA LEU A 101 7.00 0.36 -3.63
C LEU A 101 6.60 1.18 -4.84
N LEU A 102 6.36 2.48 -4.64
CA LEU A 102 6.01 3.45 -5.68
C LEU A 102 6.30 4.86 -5.20
N THR A 103 6.26 5.82 -6.13
CA THR A 103 6.40 7.25 -5.83
C THR A 103 5.03 7.91 -5.88
N TYR A 104 4.71 8.67 -4.83
CA TYR A 104 3.52 9.50 -4.76
C TYR A 104 3.81 10.92 -5.23
N GLU A 105 2.94 11.45 -6.08
CA GLU A 105 2.87 12.88 -6.40
C GLU A 105 1.57 13.44 -5.82
N ILE A 106 1.68 14.37 -4.89
CA ILE A 106 0.53 15.11 -4.38
C ILE A 106 0.35 16.34 -5.25
N VAL A 107 -0.80 16.43 -5.89
CA VAL A 107 -1.14 17.50 -6.83
C VAL A 107 -2.46 18.17 -6.46
N ILE A 108 -2.75 19.27 -7.12
CA ILE A 108 -3.99 20.03 -6.98
C ILE A 108 -4.85 19.75 -8.21
N PHE A 109 -6.07 19.34 -7.95
CA PHE A 109 -7.14 19.25 -8.97
C PHE A 109 -8.07 20.45 -8.80
N THR A 110 -8.46 21.07 -9.90
CA THR A 110 -9.31 22.28 -9.91
C THR A 110 -10.35 22.23 -11.00
N TYR A 111 -11.50 22.82 -10.73
CA TYR A 111 -12.60 23.02 -11.67
C TYR A 111 -12.82 24.52 -11.86
N GLY A 112 -12.36 25.06 -12.98
CA GLY A 112 -12.49 26.48 -13.34
C GLY A 112 -11.59 27.46 -12.58
N THR A 113 -10.81 26.99 -11.57
CA THR A 113 -9.85 27.82 -10.82
C THR A 113 -8.44 27.58 -11.35
N ASN A 114 -7.67 28.63 -11.60
CA ASN A 114 -6.28 28.53 -12.02
C ASN A 114 -5.39 29.52 -11.25
N PHE A 115 -4.25 29.04 -10.77
CA PHE A 115 -3.27 29.85 -10.05
C PHE A 115 -1.87 29.23 -10.13
N VAL A 116 -0.84 30.02 -9.82
CA VAL A 116 0.55 29.57 -9.80
C VAL A 116 0.80 28.78 -8.51
N VAL A 117 1.23 27.52 -8.65
CA VAL A 117 1.57 26.67 -7.51
C VAL A 117 2.98 27.00 -7.05
N THR A 118 3.09 27.57 -5.85
CA THR A 118 4.38 27.91 -5.18
C THR A 118 4.61 27.08 -3.92
N GLY A 119 3.94 25.92 -3.83
CA GLY A 119 3.96 25.05 -2.66
C GLY A 119 2.64 25.12 -1.86
N TRP A 120 2.66 24.55 -0.66
CA TRP A 120 1.46 24.40 0.19
C TRP A 120 0.82 25.74 0.58
N GLU A 121 1.59 26.79 0.79
CA GLU A 121 1.10 28.13 1.15
C GLU A 121 0.22 28.77 0.07
N SER A 122 0.39 28.38 -1.20
CA SER A 122 -0.48 28.85 -2.30
C SER A 122 -1.93 28.38 -2.19
N LEU A 123 -2.22 27.42 -1.29
CA LEU A 123 -3.56 26.88 -1.06
C LEU A 123 -4.40 27.72 -0.08
N ARG A 124 -3.79 28.63 0.71
CA ARG A 124 -4.49 29.38 1.77
C ARG A 124 -5.77 30.12 1.35
N PRO A 125 -5.84 30.70 0.15
CA PRO A 125 -7.07 31.38 -0.28
C PRO A 125 -8.26 30.45 -0.48
N TYR A 126 -8.01 29.14 -0.69
CA TYR A 126 -8.98 28.17 -1.17
C TYR A 126 -9.50 27.25 -0.07
N THR A 127 -10.74 26.76 -0.24
CA THR A 127 -11.27 25.62 0.52
C THR A 127 -10.79 24.33 -0.12
N ILE A 128 -10.05 23.53 0.66
CA ILE A 128 -9.31 22.36 0.20
C ILE A 128 -10.12 21.09 0.45
N GLY A 129 -10.59 20.44 -0.61
CA GLY A 129 -11.13 19.09 -0.57
C GLY A 129 -10.00 18.06 -0.48
N PHE A 130 -10.15 17.03 0.34
CA PHE A 130 -9.17 15.94 0.43
C PHE A 130 -9.76 14.70 1.11
N VAL A 131 -9.07 13.54 0.97
CA VAL A 131 -9.45 12.30 1.65
C VAL A 131 -8.84 12.29 3.07
N LYS A 132 -9.71 12.17 4.09
CA LYS A 132 -9.31 12.11 5.50
C LYS A 132 -8.36 10.94 5.77
N GLY A 133 -7.28 11.18 6.53
CA GLY A 133 -6.26 10.19 6.89
C GLY A 133 -5.04 10.16 5.97
N ILE A 134 -5.01 11.01 4.93
CA ILE A 134 -3.77 11.23 4.14
C ILE A 134 -2.89 12.22 4.89
N LYS A 135 -2.00 11.68 5.74
CA LYS A 135 -1.22 12.46 6.73
C LYS A 135 -0.42 13.61 6.17
N ILE A 136 0.15 13.49 4.97
CA ILE A 136 0.92 14.57 4.37
C ILE A 136 0.04 15.78 4.05
N ILE A 137 -1.20 15.56 3.63
CA ILE A 137 -2.14 16.66 3.36
C ILE A 137 -2.54 17.29 4.69
N GLU A 138 -3.00 16.49 5.66
CA GLU A 138 -3.43 16.98 6.98
C GLU A 138 -2.33 17.82 7.65
N GLN A 139 -1.07 17.38 7.62
CA GLN A 139 0.07 18.06 8.26
C GLN A 139 0.43 19.39 7.59
N ASN A 140 0.35 19.47 6.25
CA ASN A 140 0.76 20.66 5.51
C ASN A 140 -0.37 21.69 5.29
N THR A 141 -1.60 21.35 5.66
CA THR A 141 -2.77 22.24 5.51
C THR A 141 -3.34 22.70 6.86
N LEU A 142 -2.56 22.57 7.94
CA LEU A 142 -2.98 23.03 9.28
C LEU A 142 -3.30 24.53 9.25
N GLY A 143 -4.47 24.88 9.80
CA GLY A 143 -4.96 26.27 9.83
C GLY A 143 -5.50 26.81 8.50
N MET A 144 -5.65 25.96 7.48
CA MET A 144 -6.33 26.29 6.22
C MET A 144 -7.81 25.87 6.25
N LYS A 145 -8.58 26.33 5.26
CA LYS A 145 -9.99 25.93 5.10
C LYS A 145 -10.07 24.53 4.50
N LEU A 146 -10.60 23.57 5.25
CA LEU A 146 -10.60 22.16 4.85
C LEU A 146 -12.02 21.60 4.70
N GLU A 147 -12.24 20.84 3.63
CA GLU A 147 -13.43 20.06 3.36
C GLU A 147 -13.06 18.59 3.21
N ALA A 148 -12.96 17.88 4.34
CA ALA A 148 -12.59 16.47 4.37
C ALA A 148 -13.69 15.56 3.80
N ALA A 149 -13.30 14.49 3.11
CA ALA A 149 -14.18 13.46 2.58
C ALA A 149 -13.67 12.06 2.96
N PRO A 150 -14.57 11.07 3.12
CA PRO A 150 -14.17 9.68 3.34
C PRO A 150 -13.46 9.05 2.13
N THR A 151 -13.86 9.43 0.90
CA THR A 151 -13.37 8.85 -0.36
C THR A 151 -12.98 9.93 -1.38
N MET A 152 -12.14 9.56 -2.34
CA MET A 152 -11.73 10.45 -3.43
C MET A 152 -12.92 10.91 -4.27
N ARG A 153 -13.81 9.97 -4.62
CA ARG A 153 -15.07 10.27 -5.34
C ARG A 153 -15.87 11.36 -4.64
N GLN A 154 -16.04 11.25 -3.32
CA GLN A 154 -16.77 12.25 -2.54
C GLN A 154 -16.04 13.59 -2.46
N ALA A 155 -14.70 13.60 -2.41
CA ALA A 155 -13.92 14.84 -2.46
C ALA A 155 -14.16 15.59 -3.77
N PHE A 156 -14.11 14.91 -4.91
CA PHE A 156 -14.42 15.52 -6.21
C PHE A 156 -15.88 15.95 -6.34
N GLN A 157 -16.83 15.14 -5.88
CA GLN A 157 -18.25 15.52 -5.87
C GLN A 157 -18.51 16.79 -5.07
N LYS A 158 -17.85 16.95 -3.93
CA LYS A 158 -17.93 18.18 -3.11
C LYS A 158 -17.38 19.38 -3.85
N MET A 159 -16.27 19.25 -4.59
CA MET A 159 -15.72 20.30 -5.42
C MET A 159 -16.69 20.70 -6.56
N LEU A 160 -17.26 19.72 -7.26
CA LEU A 160 -18.25 19.97 -8.31
C LEU A 160 -19.52 20.64 -7.80
N LEU A 161 -19.87 20.45 -6.52
CA LEU A 161 -20.99 21.12 -5.83
C LEU A 161 -20.60 22.47 -5.21
N GLY A 162 -19.38 22.97 -5.43
CA GLY A 162 -18.88 24.23 -4.91
C GLY A 162 -18.61 24.22 -3.38
N ARG A 163 -18.50 23.05 -2.75
CA ARG A 163 -18.18 22.93 -1.32
C ARG A 163 -16.69 23.03 -1.03
N SER A 164 -15.85 22.76 -2.02
CA SER A 164 -14.44 23.07 -2.00
C SER A 164 -14.03 23.68 -3.34
N ASP A 165 -13.01 24.53 -3.33
CA ASP A 165 -12.53 25.21 -4.54
C ASP A 165 -11.55 24.33 -5.32
N ILE A 166 -10.81 23.49 -4.60
CA ILE A 166 -9.79 22.59 -5.13
C ILE A 166 -9.84 21.25 -4.40
N VAL A 167 -9.27 20.20 -5.03
CA VAL A 167 -9.00 18.90 -4.37
C VAL A 167 -7.50 18.65 -4.39
N VAL A 168 -6.93 18.32 -3.21
CA VAL A 168 -5.54 17.90 -3.08
C VAL A 168 -5.48 16.39 -2.90
N ALA A 169 -4.78 15.71 -3.80
CA ALA A 169 -4.76 14.25 -3.84
C ALA A 169 -3.52 13.68 -4.51
N ASN A 170 -3.33 12.35 -4.39
CA ASN A 170 -2.39 11.63 -5.24
C ASN A 170 -2.81 11.73 -6.71
N ARG A 171 -1.85 12.02 -7.59
CA ARG A 171 -2.11 12.24 -9.02
C ARG A 171 -2.75 11.04 -9.70
N ILE A 172 -2.19 9.84 -9.50
CA ILE A 172 -2.65 8.63 -10.17
C ILE A 172 -4.07 8.28 -9.71
N SER A 173 -4.30 8.28 -8.41
CA SER A 173 -5.60 7.96 -7.82
C SER A 173 -6.67 9.00 -8.18
N GLY A 174 -6.28 10.27 -8.19
CA GLY A 174 -7.18 11.36 -8.59
C GLY A 174 -7.61 11.26 -10.05
N LEU A 175 -6.66 11.05 -10.96
CA LEU A 175 -6.96 10.90 -12.40
C LEU A 175 -7.86 9.67 -12.66
N ALA A 176 -7.60 8.54 -12.01
CA ALA A 176 -8.45 7.36 -12.13
C ALA A 176 -9.90 7.64 -11.65
N THR A 177 -10.05 8.33 -10.50
CA THR A 177 -11.37 8.68 -9.98
C THR A 177 -12.12 9.64 -10.93
N LEU A 178 -11.41 10.62 -11.52
CA LEU A 178 -12.01 11.55 -12.46
C LEU A 178 -12.52 10.86 -13.73
N ASN A 179 -11.77 9.90 -14.17
CA ASN A 179 -12.14 9.09 -15.31
C ASN A 179 -13.40 8.26 -15.01
N GLU A 180 -13.46 7.53 -13.90
CA GLU A 180 -14.68 6.85 -13.42
C GLU A 180 -15.90 7.80 -13.28
N LEU A 181 -15.67 9.06 -12.92
CA LEU A 181 -16.70 10.10 -12.81
C LEU A 181 -17.03 10.72 -14.18
N LYS A 182 -16.29 10.38 -15.23
CA LYS A 182 -16.39 10.97 -16.60
C LYS A 182 -16.26 12.50 -16.57
N GLN A 183 -15.32 13.00 -15.75
CA GLN A 183 -15.04 14.43 -15.58
C GLN A 183 -13.77 14.82 -16.33
N SER A 184 -13.91 15.43 -17.50
CA SER A 184 -12.82 15.93 -18.35
C SER A 184 -12.41 17.38 -18.05
N ASP A 185 -13.27 18.14 -17.35
CA ASP A 185 -13.10 19.59 -17.18
C ASP A 185 -12.29 19.95 -15.92
N ILE A 186 -11.84 18.92 -15.19
CA ILE A 186 -10.98 19.10 -14.02
C ILE A 186 -9.52 19.07 -14.45
N THR A 187 -8.78 20.13 -14.12
CA THR A 187 -7.38 20.30 -14.47
C THR A 187 -6.46 19.96 -13.30
N VAL A 188 -5.29 19.42 -13.61
CA VAL A 188 -4.21 19.21 -12.63
C VAL A 188 -3.26 20.38 -12.70
N LEU A 189 -3.06 21.08 -11.57
CA LEU A 189 -2.07 22.16 -11.49
C LEU A 189 -0.67 21.59 -11.19
N MET A 190 0.33 22.21 -11.79
CA MET A 190 1.75 21.86 -11.63
C MET A 190 2.56 23.09 -11.15
N PRO A 191 3.69 22.90 -10.47
CA PRO A 191 4.31 21.62 -10.11
C PRO A 191 3.57 20.88 -8.98
N PRO A 192 3.88 19.58 -8.72
CA PRO A 192 3.35 18.85 -7.56
C PRO A 192 3.68 19.56 -6.25
N LEU A 193 2.76 19.52 -5.29
CA LEU A 193 2.96 20.02 -3.93
C LEU A 193 4.02 19.20 -3.16
N ALA A 194 4.10 17.92 -3.46
CA ALA A 194 5.09 17.00 -2.92
C ALA A 194 5.27 15.78 -3.83
N THR A 195 6.51 15.26 -3.85
CA THR A 195 6.85 13.99 -4.48
C THR A 195 7.68 13.19 -3.50
N PHE A 196 7.27 11.96 -3.20
CA PHE A 196 7.95 11.12 -2.21
C PHE A 196 7.67 9.63 -2.42
N PRO A 197 8.62 8.76 -2.05
CA PRO A 197 8.41 7.31 -2.07
C PRO A 197 7.49 6.88 -0.91
N VAL A 198 6.77 5.78 -1.13
CA VAL A 198 6.00 5.09 -0.09
C VAL A 198 6.52 3.68 0.12
N PHE A 199 6.39 3.20 1.35
CA PHE A 199 7.02 2.00 1.86
C PHE A 199 6.01 1.11 2.56
N HIS A 200 6.26 -0.19 2.54
CA HIS A 200 5.56 -1.14 3.38
C HIS A 200 6.04 -1.05 4.83
N TYR A 201 5.11 -1.23 5.78
CA TYR A 201 5.42 -1.26 7.21
C TYR A 201 4.89 -2.55 7.83
N VAL A 202 5.69 -3.20 8.66
CA VAL A 202 5.28 -4.38 9.42
C VAL A 202 5.17 -4.04 10.90
N ASN A 203 4.23 -4.68 11.61
CA ASN A 203 4.21 -4.57 13.07
C ASN A 203 5.45 -5.27 13.66
N LYS A 204 6.02 -4.73 14.74
CA LYS A 204 7.23 -5.26 15.39
C LYS A 204 7.14 -6.74 15.81
N LYS A 205 5.93 -7.30 15.98
CA LYS A 205 5.75 -8.75 16.21
C LYS A 205 6.28 -9.62 15.06
N HIS A 206 6.54 -8.98 13.90
CA HIS A 206 7.09 -9.59 12.69
C HIS A 206 8.45 -9.02 12.28
N GLU A 207 9.15 -8.35 13.19
CA GLU A 207 10.46 -7.73 12.93
C GLU A 207 11.46 -8.70 12.27
N ALA A 208 11.46 -9.96 12.70
CA ALA A 208 12.37 -10.99 12.17
C ALA A 208 12.22 -11.24 10.66
N MET A 209 11.08 -10.86 10.03
CA MET A 209 10.91 -11.05 8.59
C MET A 209 11.41 -9.86 7.75
N VAL A 210 11.66 -8.68 8.36
CA VAL A 210 12.05 -7.47 7.65
C VAL A 210 13.30 -7.67 6.77
N PRO A 211 14.39 -8.29 7.25
CA PRO A 211 15.58 -8.50 6.41
C PRO A 211 15.30 -9.35 5.17
N ALA A 212 14.54 -10.45 5.31
CA ALA A 212 14.21 -11.32 4.19
C ALA A 212 13.30 -10.62 3.18
N LEU A 213 12.27 -9.90 3.66
CA LEU A 213 11.36 -9.14 2.81
C LEU A 213 12.09 -8.00 2.08
N THR A 214 12.99 -7.30 2.78
CA THR A 214 13.85 -6.27 2.18
C THR A 214 14.71 -6.84 1.05
N ALA A 215 15.38 -7.98 1.28
CA ALA A 215 16.20 -8.62 0.25
C ALA A 215 15.40 -9.03 -0.99
N VAL A 216 14.18 -9.55 -0.79
CA VAL A 216 13.26 -9.90 -1.89
C VAL A 216 12.87 -8.66 -2.67
N LEU A 217 12.43 -7.58 -2.02
CA LEU A 217 12.04 -6.35 -2.69
C LEU A 217 13.21 -5.67 -3.41
N GLN A 218 14.40 -5.65 -2.83
CA GLN A 218 15.62 -5.14 -3.49
C GLN A 218 15.93 -5.92 -4.77
N LYS A 219 15.80 -7.26 -4.73
CA LYS A 219 15.96 -8.09 -5.92
C LYS A 219 14.90 -7.76 -6.98
N MET A 220 13.63 -7.63 -6.57
CA MET A 220 12.52 -7.26 -7.47
C MET A 220 12.68 -5.86 -8.06
N GLN A 221 13.31 -4.93 -7.34
CA GLN A 221 13.65 -3.61 -7.84
C GLN A 221 14.79 -3.70 -8.88
N LYS A 222 15.85 -4.46 -8.58
CA LYS A 222 17.02 -4.63 -9.45
C LYS A 222 16.67 -5.33 -10.77
N ASP A 223 15.80 -6.34 -10.73
CA ASP A 223 15.39 -7.12 -11.92
C ASP A 223 14.16 -6.50 -12.63
N LYS A 224 13.77 -5.29 -12.25
CA LYS A 224 12.63 -4.53 -12.80
C LYS A 224 11.26 -5.16 -12.60
N THR A 225 11.13 -6.17 -11.74
CA THR A 225 9.83 -6.78 -11.43
C THR A 225 8.84 -5.74 -10.87
N ILE A 226 9.31 -4.84 -9.97
CA ILE A 226 8.46 -3.75 -9.42
C ILE A 226 7.99 -2.82 -10.54
N GLU A 227 8.88 -2.34 -11.40
CA GLU A 227 8.56 -1.47 -12.54
C GLU A 227 7.55 -2.11 -13.49
N ASN A 228 7.74 -3.39 -13.82
CA ASN A 228 6.83 -4.13 -14.68
C ASN A 228 5.44 -4.29 -14.06
N ILE A 229 5.34 -4.57 -12.76
CA ILE A 229 4.05 -4.65 -12.04
C ILE A 229 3.36 -3.28 -12.07
N GLN A 230 4.08 -2.18 -11.79
CA GLN A 230 3.54 -0.83 -11.83
C GLN A 230 2.94 -0.52 -13.21
N ASN A 231 3.71 -0.74 -14.28
CA ASN A 231 3.28 -0.47 -15.65
C ASN A 231 2.07 -1.32 -16.04
N THR A 232 2.05 -2.60 -15.66
CA THR A 232 0.93 -3.51 -15.97
C THR A 232 -0.35 -3.06 -15.28
N VAL A 233 -0.30 -2.81 -13.97
CA VAL A 233 -1.49 -2.41 -13.20
C VAL A 233 -2.02 -1.06 -13.67
N LEU A 234 -1.15 -0.07 -13.91
CA LEU A 234 -1.59 1.23 -14.41
C LEU A 234 -2.23 1.14 -15.81
N ALA A 235 -1.66 0.29 -16.70
CA ALA A 235 -2.25 0.04 -18.02
C ALA A 235 -3.61 -0.71 -17.93
N GLU A 236 -3.79 -1.59 -16.96
CA GLU A 236 -5.06 -2.26 -16.71
C GLU A 236 -6.13 -1.26 -16.25
N TRP A 237 -5.78 -0.37 -15.33
CA TRP A 237 -6.69 0.69 -14.88
C TRP A 237 -7.10 1.66 -15.99
N GLN A 238 -6.20 1.93 -16.95
CA GLN A 238 -6.53 2.77 -18.12
C GLN A 238 -7.43 2.08 -19.15
N ARG A 239 -7.44 0.73 -19.17
CA ARG A 239 -8.25 -0.05 -20.13
C ARG A 239 -9.60 -0.53 -19.57
N SER A 240 -9.75 -0.50 -18.25
CA SER A 240 -11.00 -0.95 -17.58
C SER A 240 -12.15 0.05 -17.73
N GLU A 241 -12.05 0.92 -18.70
CA GLU A 241 -12.89 2.02 -19.11
C GLU A 241 -13.44 1.81 -20.50
#